data_b4b7fc17f1e4ddbcad05aeb503c92704
#
_entry.id   b4b7fc17f1e4ddbcad05aeb503c92704
#
_cell.length_a   1.000
_cell.length_b   1.000
_cell.length_c   1.000
_cell.angle_alpha   90.00
_cell.angle_beta   90.00
_cell.angle_gamma   90.00
#
_symmetry.space_group_name_H-M   'P 1'
#
loop_
_entity.id
_entity.type
_entity.pdbx_description
1 polymer ?
#
loop_
_entity_poly.entity_id
_entity_poly.type
_entity_poly.pdbx_seq_one_letter_code
_entity_poly.pdbx_strand_id
1 'polypeptide(L)'
;DHRERTGQGCHIEAAQLEVGLQLLAPELLDYQINGYLATRLGNRDLHMAPQGAYPCSGEDEWCALTVVDDDCWIALQRALDYPEWAAGTELSTLEGRQTHHDTIDDRLTEWTSSRTAQEVEHVLLHAGIPAGKVQRSRDLASDPQYLHRDFYKHLEHSEVGVVPYAGHQYKIRGYDHGPRAAAPALGEHTYEVLSELLGMTADEIAHVAGEGALS
;
A
#
# COMPACT_ATOMS: atom_id res chain seq x y z
N ASP A 1 -21.04 20.43 8.85
CA ASP A 1 -21.44 21.81 8.60
C ASP A 1 -22.94 21.95 8.31
N HIS A 2 -23.57 21.21 7.34
CA HIS A 2 -25.03 21.32 7.07
C HIS A 2 -25.87 21.02 8.31
N ARG A 3 -25.60 19.89 8.99
CA ARG A 3 -26.32 19.48 10.21
C ARG A 3 -26.11 20.50 11.35
N GLU A 4 -24.94 21.05 11.51
CA GLU A 4 -24.65 22.06 12.57
C GLU A 4 -25.41 23.35 12.35
N ARG A 5 -25.53 23.81 11.07
CA ARG A 5 -26.22 25.03 10.72
C ARG A 5 -27.74 24.91 10.72
N THR A 6 -28.29 23.76 10.36
CA THR A 6 -29.72 23.60 10.09
C THR A 6 -30.42 22.70 11.12
N GLY A 7 -29.65 21.92 11.90
CA GLY A 7 -30.21 20.88 12.75
C GLY A 7 -30.70 19.63 12.01
N GLN A 8 -30.61 19.64 10.67
CA GLN A 8 -31.13 18.55 9.82
C GLN A 8 -29.98 17.75 9.21
N GLY A 9 -30.09 16.42 9.23
CA GLY A 9 -29.23 15.54 8.46
C GLY A 9 -29.56 15.59 6.97
N CYS A 10 -28.72 14.98 6.16
CA CYS A 10 -29.00 14.78 4.73
C CYS A 10 -28.82 13.30 4.34
N HIS A 11 -29.59 12.86 3.40
CA HIS A 11 -29.34 11.60 2.69
C HIS A 11 -28.36 11.88 1.55
N ILE A 12 -27.28 11.09 1.46
CA ILE A 12 -26.32 11.17 0.38
C ILE A 12 -26.41 9.87 -0.40
N GLU A 13 -26.76 9.98 -1.69
CA GLU A 13 -26.75 8.87 -2.63
C GLU A 13 -25.60 9.05 -3.60
N ALA A 14 -24.76 8.02 -3.74
CA ALA A 14 -23.62 8.03 -4.63
C ALA A 14 -23.52 6.68 -5.35
N ALA A 15 -23.57 6.69 -6.66
CA ALA A 15 -23.36 5.49 -7.45
C ALA A 15 -21.86 5.18 -7.53
N GLN A 16 -21.48 3.99 -7.10
CA GLN A 16 -20.07 3.57 -7.11
C GLN A 16 -19.46 3.63 -8.52
N LEU A 17 -20.23 3.31 -9.56
CA LEU A 17 -19.78 3.40 -10.94
C LEU A 17 -19.42 4.84 -11.34
N GLU A 18 -20.27 5.81 -11.00
CA GLU A 18 -20.05 7.22 -11.32
C GLU A 18 -18.82 7.79 -10.59
N VAL A 19 -18.66 7.41 -9.33
CA VAL A 19 -17.44 7.76 -8.55
C VAL A 19 -16.19 7.14 -9.19
N GLY A 20 -16.30 5.87 -9.64
CA GLY A 20 -15.20 5.19 -10.33
C GLY A 20 -14.81 5.86 -11.65
N LEU A 21 -15.78 6.37 -12.42
CA LEU A 21 -15.50 7.09 -13.66
C LEU A 21 -14.69 8.38 -13.45
N GLN A 22 -14.83 9.05 -12.30
CA GLN A 22 -14.00 10.22 -11.99
C GLN A 22 -12.51 9.87 -11.86
N LEU A 23 -12.20 8.66 -11.36
CA LEU A 23 -10.81 8.19 -11.24
C LEU A 23 -10.22 7.81 -12.61
N LEU A 24 -11.05 7.48 -13.58
CA LEU A 24 -10.67 7.11 -14.96
C LEU A 24 -10.74 8.30 -15.94
N ALA A 25 -10.85 9.53 -15.44
CA ALA A 25 -10.96 10.70 -16.31
C ALA A 25 -9.77 10.86 -17.30
N PRO A 26 -8.49 10.62 -16.92
CA PRO A 26 -7.39 10.66 -17.87
C PRO A 26 -7.53 9.66 -19.02
N GLU A 27 -7.90 8.43 -18.75
CA GLU A 27 -8.07 7.36 -19.74
C GLU A 27 -9.26 7.65 -20.66
N LEU A 28 -10.35 8.22 -20.13
CA LEU A 28 -11.49 8.64 -20.92
C LEU A 28 -11.13 9.78 -21.89
N LEU A 29 -10.34 10.74 -21.42
CA LEU A 29 -9.87 11.85 -22.27
C LEU A 29 -8.91 11.35 -23.36
N ASP A 30 -8.00 10.45 -23.01
CA ASP A 30 -7.05 9.87 -23.97
C ASP A 30 -7.77 9.06 -25.05
N TYR A 31 -8.79 8.28 -24.66
CA TYR A 31 -9.64 7.60 -25.64
C TYR A 31 -10.39 8.58 -26.56
N GLN A 32 -10.94 9.66 -26.02
CA GLN A 32 -11.71 10.65 -26.80
C GLN A 32 -10.84 11.47 -27.76
N ILE A 33 -9.62 11.83 -27.35
CA ILE A 33 -8.72 12.71 -28.11
C ILE A 33 -7.83 11.91 -29.06
N ASN A 34 -7.22 10.82 -28.57
CA ASN A 34 -6.22 10.07 -29.26
C ASN A 34 -6.70 8.70 -29.79
N GLY A 35 -7.90 8.28 -29.40
CA GLY A 35 -8.43 6.95 -29.74
C GLY A 35 -7.73 5.81 -29.01
N TYR A 36 -6.91 6.12 -27.98
CA TYR A 36 -6.14 5.12 -27.25
C TYR A 36 -7.06 4.37 -26.27
N LEU A 37 -7.15 3.07 -26.46
CA LEU A 37 -7.87 2.18 -25.52
C LEU A 37 -6.89 1.61 -24.51
N ALA A 38 -6.96 2.09 -23.28
CA ALA A 38 -6.14 1.58 -22.20
C ALA A 38 -6.41 0.08 -21.95
N THR A 39 -5.35 -0.70 -21.87
CA THR A 39 -5.39 -2.14 -21.63
C THR A 39 -4.59 -2.50 -20.40
N ARG A 40 -4.66 -3.76 -19.98
CA ARG A 40 -3.86 -4.26 -18.86
C ARG A 40 -2.40 -4.42 -19.32
N LEU A 41 -1.50 -3.72 -18.63
CA LEU A 41 -0.06 -3.78 -18.90
C LEU A 41 0.72 -4.60 -17.85
N GLY A 42 0.02 -5.19 -16.86
CA GLY A 42 0.67 -5.83 -15.73
C GLY A 42 1.39 -4.79 -14.87
N ASN A 43 2.69 -5.02 -14.64
CA ASN A 43 3.55 -4.07 -13.91
C ASN A 43 4.26 -3.05 -14.83
N ARG A 44 3.98 -3.07 -16.14
CA ARG A 44 4.63 -2.20 -17.13
C ARG A 44 3.96 -0.84 -17.23
N ASP A 45 4.70 0.15 -17.67
CA ASP A 45 4.27 1.52 -17.85
C ASP A 45 4.54 2.00 -19.28
N LEU A 46 3.77 3.00 -19.75
CA LEU A 46 3.91 3.57 -21.09
C LEU A 46 5.09 4.56 -21.19
N HIS A 47 5.56 5.07 -20.07
CA HIS A 47 6.56 6.13 -19.99
C HIS A 47 7.85 5.71 -19.28
N MET A 48 7.90 4.49 -18.75
CA MET A 48 9.02 3.97 -17.98
C MET A 48 9.32 2.51 -18.37
N ALA A 49 10.59 2.18 -18.61
CA ALA A 49 11.00 0.83 -18.94
C ALA A 49 12.52 0.59 -18.64
N PRO A 50 12.88 -0.56 -18.01
CA PRO A 50 11.96 -1.56 -17.45
C PRO A 50 11.25 -1.08 -16.21
N GLN A 51 10.06 -1.62 -15.97
CA GLN A 51 9.33 -1.52 -14.72
C GLN A 51 8.70 -2.87 -14.41
N GLY A 52 8.93 -3.40 -13.22
CA GLY A 52 8.44 -4.71 -12.86
C GLY A 52 8.68 -5.08 -11.40
N ALA A 53 8.18 -6.24 -11.02
CA ALA A 53 8.52 -6.94 -9.79
C ALA A 53 9.24 -8.23 -10.18
N TYR A 54 10.42 -8.44 -9.62
CA TYR A 54 11.33 -9.52 -10.00
C TYR A 54 11.55 -10.46 -8.81
N PRO A 55 11.55 -11.79 -9.05
CA PRO A 55 11.76 -12.77 -8.00
C PRO A 55 13.19 -12.67 -7.46
N CYS A 56 13.33 -12.81 -6.16
CA CYS A 56 14.60 -12.80 -5.45
C CYS A 56 14.85 -14.18 -4.80
N SER A 57 16.03 -14.37 -4.22
CA SER A 57 16.33 -15.60 -3.48
C SER A 57 15.41 -15.72 -2.25
N GLY A 58 14.91 -16.94 -2.01
CA GLY A 58 13.97 -17.23 -0.94
C GLY A 58 12.63 -17.69 -1.46
N GLU A 59 11.71 -18.00 -0.55
CA GLU A 59 10.35 -18.43 -0.90
C GLU A 59 9.46 -17.20 -1.04
N ASP A 60 8.97 -16.94 -2.28
CA ASP A 60 8.07 -15.84 -2.61
C ASP A 60 8.62 -14.46 -2.18
N GLU A 61 9.93 -14.24 -2.35
CA GLU A 61 10.60 -12.96 -2.11
C GLU A 61 10.76 -12.21 -3.43
N TRP A 62 10.42 -10.91 -3.41
CA TRP A 62 10.36 -10.07 -4.62
C TRP A 62 10.92 -8.68 -4.35
N CYS A 63 11.49 -8.07 -5.39
CA CYS A 63 11.86 -6.66 -5.39
C CYS A 63 11.24 -5.97 -6.61
N ALA A 64 10.54 -4.86 -6.40
CA ALA A 64 10.07 -4.01 -7.47
C ALA A 64 11.14 -2.98 -7.84
N LEU A 65 11.24 -2.65 -9.13
CA LEU A 65 12.11 -1.57 -9.62
C LEU A 65 11.48 -0.84 -10.79
N THR A 66 11.93 0.39 -11.01
CA THR A 66 11.50 1.23 -12.12
C THR A 66 12.67 2.03 -12.69
N VAL A 67 12.87 1.95 -13.99
CA VAL A 67 13.80 2.84 -14.73
C VAL A 67 13.00 3.99 -15.32
N VAL A 68 13.12 5.15 -14.69
CA VAL A 68 12.27 6.31 -14.98
C VAL A 68 12.68 7.09 -16.22
N ASP A 69 13.96 7.04 -16.58
CA ASP A 69 14.55 7.75 -17.74
C ASP A 69 15.83 7.07 -18.24
N ASP A 70 16.47 7.68 -19.21
CA ASP A 70 17.69 7.15 -19.82
C ASP A 70 18.91 7.26 -18.89
N ASP A 71 18.98 8.26 -18.03
CA ASP A 71 20.03 8.38 -17.02
C ASP A 71 19.90 7.26 -15.96
N CYS A 72 18.68 6.93 -15.59
CA CYS A 72 18.39 5.81 -14.71
C CYS A 72 18.75 4.46 -15.36
N TRP A 73 18.58 4.31 -16.69
CA TRP A 73 19.05 3.14 -17.42
C TRP A 73 20.59 2.99 -17.34
N ILE A 74 21.32 4.08 -17.54
CA ILE A 74 22.78 4.09 -17.39
C ILE A 74 23.19 3.74 -15.96
N ALA A 75 22.46 4.23 -14.97
CA ALA A 75 22.69 3.87 -13.57
C ALA A 75 22.44 2.38 -13.31
N LEU A 76 21.41 1.80 -13.92
CA LEU A 76 21.11 0.36 -13.85
C LEU A 76 22.24 -0.47 -14.49
N GLN A 77 22.72 -0.11 -15.68
CA GLN A 77 23.86 -0.79 -16.30
C GLN A 77 25.07 -0.83 -15.36
N ARG A 78 25.35 0.29 -14.68
CA ARG A 78 26.44 0.39 -13.70
C ARG A 78 26.19 -0.49 -12.47
N ALA A 79 24.98 -0.49 -11.95
CA ALA A 79 24.61 -1.31 -10.79
C ALA A 79 24.69 -2.81 -11.07
N LEU A 80 24.51 -3.20 -12.34
CA LEU A 80 24.65 -4.57 -12.82
C LEU A 80 26.08 -4.93 -13.30
N ASP A 81 27.06 -4.05 -13.08
CA ASP A 81 28.47 -4.19 -13.53
C ASP A 81 28.61 -4.29 -15.07
N TYR A 82 27.86 -3.44 -15.78
CA TYR A 82 27.90 -3.29 -17.24
C TYR A 82 27.78 -4.61 -18.04
N PRO A 83 26.71 -5.38 -17.85
CA PRO A 83 26.57 -6.65 -18.57
C PRO A 83 26.45 -6.42 -20.07
N GLU A 84 27.06 -7.31 -20.88
CA GLU A 84 27.11 -7.20 -22.33
C GLU A 84 25.73 -7.04 -22.98
N TRP A 85 24.71 -7.72 -22.44
CA TRP A 85 23.33 -7.65 -22.94
C TRP A 85 22.70 -6.25 -22.79
N ALA A 86 23.14 -5.45 -21.82
CA ALA A 86 22.60 -4.11 -21.58
C ALA A 86 23.34 -3.02 -22.38
N ALA A 87 24.45 -3.36 -23.06
CA ALA A 87 25.28 -2.40 -23.77
C ALA A 87 24.75 -2.06 -25.19
N GLY A 88 23.69 -2.73 -25.65
CA GLY A 88 23.08 -2.50 -26.95
C GLY A 88 22.57 -1.08 -27.14
N THR A 89 22.91 -0.45 -28.24
CA THR A 89 22.48 0.93 -28.55
C THR A 89 20.96 1.05 -28.67
N GLU A 90 20.29 -0.03 -29.05
CA GLU A 90 18.81 -0.14 -29.10
C GLU A 90 18.16 0.07 -27.74
N LEU A 91 18.85 -0.26 -26.64
CA LEU A 91 18.33 -0.10 -25.27
C LEU A 91 18.57 1.30 -24.68
N SER A 92 19.27 2.17 -25.42
CA SER A 92 19.57 3.53 -24.95
C SER A 92 18.34 4.44 -24.85
N THR A 93 17.23 4.07 -25.51
CA THR A 93 15.99 4.84 -25.54
C THR A 93 14.85 4.09 -24.87
N LEU A 94 13.84 4.84 -24.37
CA LEU A 94 12.62 4.26 -23.79
C LEU A 94 11.94 3.29 -24.77
N GLU A 95 11.75 3.70 -26.04
CA GLU A 95 11.11 2.87 -27.08
C GLU A 95 11.85 1.55 -27.30
N GLY A 96 13.17 1.61 -27.35
CA GLY A 96 14.01 0.42 -27.48
C GLY A 96 13.86 -0.53 -26.28
N ARG A 97 13.87 0.00 -25.07
CA ARG A 97 13.65 -0.80 -23.86
C ARG A 97 12.25 -1.39 -23.80
N GLN A 98 11.23 -0.63 -24.20
CA GLN A 98 9.86 -1.15 -24.31
C GLN A 98 9.74 -2.31 -25.31
N THR A 99 10.40 -2.17 -26.46
CA THR A 99 10.42 -3.23 -27.48
C THR A 99 11.09 -4.51 -27.00
N HIS A 100 12.13 -4.38 -26.18
CA HIS A 100 12.91 -5.50 -25.65
C HIS A 100 12.56 -5.84 -24.18
N HIS A 101 11.42 -5.38 -23.69
CA HIS A 101 11.06 -5.48 -22.28
C HIS A 101 11.10 -6.92 -21.74
N ASP A 102 10.58 -7.90 -22.49
CA ASP A 102 10.61 -9.30 -22.09
C ASP A 102 12.04 -9.81 -21.89
N THR A 103 12.94 -9.47 -22.82
CA THR A 103 14.35 -9.86 -22.73
C THR A 103 15.03 -9.21 -21.52
N ILE A 104 14.74 -7.93 -21.27
CA ILE A 104 15.26 -7.22 -20.10
C ILE A 104 14.74 -7.84 -18.81
N ASP A 105 13.44 -8.16 -18.76
CA ASP A 105 12.80 -8.82 -17.60
C ASP A 105 13.46 -10.18 -17.28
N ASP A 106 13.75 -10.98 -18.30
CA ASP A 106 14.46 -12.26 -18.13
C ASP A 106 15.85 -12.05 -17.52
N ARG A 107 16.62 -11.09 -18.03
CA ARG A 107 17.97 -10.78 -17.54
C ARG A 107 17.97 -10.20 -16.13
N LEU A 108 17.00 -9.35 -15.81
CA LEU A 108 16.82 -8.85 -14.46
C LEU A 108 16.43 -9.97 -13.50
N THR A 109 15.54 -10.86 -13.93
CA THR A 109 15.16 -12.06 -13.16
C THR A 109 16.37 -12.95 -12.86
N GLU A 110 17.24 -13.21 -13.84
CA GLU A 110 18.49 -13.96 -13.61
C GLU A 110 19.36 -13.29 -12.54
N TRP A 111 19.50 -11.96 -12.59
CA TRP A 111 20.31 -11.20 -11.65
C TRP A 111 19.71 -11.15 -10.25
N THR A 112 18.39 -10.92 -10.12
CA THR A 112 17.69 -10.79 -8.84
C THR A 112 17.53 -12.13 -8.13
N SER A 113 17.26 -13.21 -8.84
CA SER A 113 17.01 -14.54 -8.26
C SER A 113 18.17 -15.11 -7.45
N SER A 114 19.39 -14.64 -7.71
CA SER A 114 20.58 -15.03 -6.96
C SER A 114 20.86 -14.17 -5.72
N ARG A 115 20.02 -13.18 -5.43
CA ARG A 115 20.18 -12.18 -4.36
C ARG A 115 18.93 -12.10 -3.50
N THR A 116 19.08 -11.72 -2.25
CA THR A 116 17.92 -11.40 -1.42
C THR A 116 17.25 -10.11 -1.89
N ALA A 117 15.94 -9.98 -1.66
CA ALA A 117 15.20 -8.76 -2.01
C ALA A 117 15.79 -7.50 -1.36
N GLN A 118 16.34 -7.63 -0.15
CA GLN A 118 17.00 -6.54 0.56
C GLN A 118 18.35 -6.15 -0.07
N GLU A 119 19.13 -7.11 -0.55
CA GLU A 119 20.38 -6.82 -1.30
C GLU A 119 20.09 -6.12 -2.61
N VAL A 120 19.07 -6.58 -3.37
CA VAL A 120 18.63 -5.95 -4.62
C VAL A 120 18.19 -4.52 -4.37
N GLU A 121 17.30 -4.30 -3.41
CA GLU A 121 16.84 -2.95 -3.00
C GLU A 121 18.02 -2.03 -2.66
N HIS A 122 18.93 -2.52 -1.82
CA HIS A 122 20.09 -1.73 -1.37
C HIS A 122 20.98 -1.31 -2.53
N VAL A 123 21.33 -2.24 -3.43
CA VAL A 123 22.18 -1.96 -4.61
C VAL A 123 21.54 -0.95 -5.52
N LEU A 124 20.24 -1.12 -5.82
CA LEU A 124 19.52 -0.26 -6.75
C LEU A 124 19.29 1.14 -6.18
N LEU A 125 18.88 1.26 -4.91
CA LEU A 125 18.71 2.55 -4.25
C LEU A 125 20.03 3.32 -4.14
N HIS A 126 21.15 2.63 -3.88
CA HIS A 126 22.48 3.26 -3.82
C HIS A 126 22.92 3.80 -5.20
N ALA A 127 22.45 3.18 -6.27
CA ALA A 127 22.68 3.65 -7.64
C ALA A 127 21.69 4.75 -8.07
N GLY A 128 20.74 5.14 -7.20
CA GLY A 128 19.72 6.14 -7.51
C GLY A 128 18.52 5.61 -8.31
N ILE A 129 18.35 4.30 -8.36
CA ILE A 129 17.26 3.65 -9.09
C ILE A 129 16.10 3.41 -8.10
N PRO A 130 14.87 3.88 -8.38
CA PRO A 130 13.71 3.55 -7.59
C PRO A 130 13.50 2.04 -7.50
N ALA A 131 13.62 1.51 -6.30
CA ALA A 131 13.42 0.09 -6.01
C ALA A 131 12.89 -0.11 -4.60
N GLY A 132 12.23 -1.22 -4.36
CA GLY A 132 11.71 -1.57 -3.05
C GLY A 132 11.45 -3.07 -2.92
N LYS A 133 11.85 -3.63 -1.77
CA LYS A 133 11.44 -4.97 -1.40
C LYS A 133 9.91 -5.04 -1.31
N VAL A 134 9.30 -6.05 -1.90
CA VAL A 134 7.88 -6.34 -1.71
C VAL A 134 7.69 -6.93 -0.31
N GLN A 135 7.16 -6.12 0.60
CA GLN A 135 7.06 -6.46 2.02
C GLN A 135 5.81 -7.27 2.32
N ARG A 136 5.94 -8.23 3.22
CA ARG A 136 4.83 -8.98 3.83
C ARG A 136 4.46 -8.36 5.18
N SER A 137 3.31 -8.76 5.73
CA SER A 137 2.86 -8.26 7.05
C SER A 137 3.92 -8.43 8.16
N ARG A 138 4.68 -9.54 8.12
CA ARG A 138 5.78 -9.77 9.07
C ARG A 138 6.93 -8.76 8.95
N ASP A 139 7.22 -8.31 7.72
CA ASP A 139 8.29 -7.35 7.45
C ASP A 139 7.89 -5.95 7.93
N LEU A 140 6.61 -5.60 7.77
CA LEU A 140 6.07 -4.30 8.20
C LEU A 140 6.20 -4.09 9.72
N ALA A 141 6.10 -5.15 10.52
CA ALA A 141 6.22 -5.07 11.97
C ALA A 141 7.61 -4.60 12.44
N SER A 142 8.65 -4.84 11.64
CA SER A 142 10.04 -4.47 11.92
C SER A 142 10.62 -3.45 10.93
N ASP A 143 9.79 -2.88 10.07
CA ASP A 143 10.22 -1.89 9.07
C ASP A 143 10.80 -0.64 9.74
N PRO A 144 12.04 -0.24 9.40
CA PRO A 144 12.70 0.91 10.03
C PRO A 144 11.92 2.22 9.92
N GLN A 145 11.17 2.43 8.83
CA GLN A 145 10.36 3.63 8.63
C GLN A 145 9.15 3.65 9.56
N TYR A 146 8.46 2.52 9.74
CA TYR A 146 7.34 2.44 10.68
C TYR A 146 7.81 2.57 12.13
N LEU A 147 8.96 1.99 12.48
CA LEU A 147 9.57 2.15 13.79
C LEU A 147 9.98 3.61 14.04
N HIS A 148 10.67 4.25 13.09
CA HIS A 148 11.06 5.68 13.19
C HIS A 148 9.84 6.59 13.36
N ARG A 149 8.73 6.30 12.69
CA ARG A 149 7.50 7.08 12.79
C ARG A 149 6.66 6.77 14.02
N ASP A 150 7.04 5.79 14.83
CA ASP A 150 6.22 5.28 15.94
C ASP A 150 4.79 4.96 15.45
N PHE A 151 4.72 4.25 14.32
CA PHE A 151 3.45 3.93 13.68
C PHE A 151 2.65 2.91 14.48
N TYR A 152 3.30 1.89 15.03
CA TYR A 152 2.64 0.89 15.86
C TYR A 152 2.59 1.34 17.32
N LYS A 153 1.37 1.35 17.89
CA LYS A 153 1.15 1.56 19.31
C LYS A 153 0.99 0.21 20.01
N HIS A 154 1.84 -0.05 20.99
CA HIS A 154 1.78 -1.27 21.77
C HIS A 154 0.79 -1.08 22.92
N LEU A 155 -0.35 -1.78 22.87
CA LEU A 155 -1.43 -1.67 23.84
C LEU A 155 -1.71 -3.03 24.44
N GLU A 156 -2.07 -3.02 25.72
CA GLU A 156 -2.40 -4.24 26.46
C GLU A 156 -3.86 -4.64 26.19
N HIS A 157 -4.04 -5.80 25.58
CA HIS A 157 -5.33 -6.42 25.34
C HIS A 157 -5.63 -7.42 26.46
N SER A 158 -6.87 -7.43 26.95
CA SER A 158 -7.29 -8.23 28.11
C SER A 158 -7.03 -9.73 27.99
N GLU A 159 -7.06 -10.30 26.78
CA GLU A 159 -6.91 -11.74 26.54
C GLU A 159 -5.54 -12.14 26.00
N VAL A 160 -4.91 -11.31 25.16
CA VAL A 160 -3.69 -11.69 24.42
C VAL A 160 -2.44 -10.91 24.85
N GLY A 161 -2.55 -10.02 25.85
CA GLY A 161 -1.44 -9.22 26.35
C GLY A 161 -1.05 -8.08 25.41
N VAL A 162 0.21 -7.65 25.43
CA VAL A 162 0.69 -6.50 24.66
C VAL A 162 0.84 -6.86 23.19
N VAL A 163 0.08 -6.18 22.33
CA VAL A 163 0.14 -6.34 20.86
C VAL A 163 0.25 -5.00 20.14
N PRO A 164 0.88 -4.97 18.94
CA PRO A 164 0.98 -3.76 18.13
C PRO A 164 -0.35 -3.44 17.43
N TYR A 165 -0.83 -2.23 17.60
CA TYR A 165 -1.96 -1.67 16.88
C TYR A 165 -1.48 -0.63 15.89
N ALA A 166 -2.01 -0.67 14.66
CA ALA A 166 -1.69 0.33 13.64
C ALA A 166 -2.17 1.72 14.07
N GLY A 167 -1.27 2.68 14.03
CA GLY A 167 -1.58 4.09 14.26
C GLY A 167 -2.12 4.78 13.01
N HIS A 168 -2.19 6.10 13.06
CA HIS A 168 -2.58 6.90 11.91
C HIS A 168 -1.37 7.19 11.02
N GLN A 169 -1.59 7.22 9.71
CA GLN A 169 -0.57 7.57 8.71
C GLN A 169 -0.16 9.05 8.75
N TYR A 170 -0.93 9.90 9.41
CA TYR A 170 -0.66 11.32 9.60
C TYR A 170 -0.34 11.64 11.08
N LYS A 171 0.34 12.75 11.29
CA LYS A 171 0.62 13.31 12.63
C LYS A 171 0.07 14.73 12.69
N ILE A 172 -0.65 15.05 13.76
CA ILE A 172 -1.15 16.39 14.04
C ILE A 172 -0.31 16.99 15.16
N ARG A 173 0.34 18.15 14.90
CA ARG A 173 1.17 18.80 15.91
C ARG A 173 0.32 19.21 17.12
N GLY A 174 0.76 18.83 18.30
CA GLY A 174 0.09 19.17 19.56
C GLY A 174 -1.05 18.24 19.96
N TYR A 175 -1.30 17.18 19.20
CA TYR A 175 -2.29 16.16 19.51
C TYR A 175 -1.65 14.78 19.58
N ASP A 176 -2.03 14.02 20.61
CA ASP A 176 -1.79 12.59 20.63
C ASP A 176 -2.76 11.92 19.65
N HIS A 177 -2.22 11.08 18.76
CA HIS A 177 -2.98 10.45 17.69
C HIS A 177 -2.67 8.96 17.63
N GLY A 178 -3.65 8.18 17.21
CA GLY A 178 -3.62 6.73 17.18
C GLY A 178 -4.63 6.11 18.16
N PRO A 179 -4.64 4.79 18.24
CA PRO A 179 -5.51 4.09 19.17
C PRO A 179 -5.08 4.38 20.62
N ARG A 180 -6.07 4.67 21.49
CA ARG A 180 -5.85 4.97 22.92
C ARG A 180 -6.06 3.78 23.82
N ALA A 181 -6.80 2.79 23.32
CA ALA A 181 -7.09 1.53 24.01
C ALA A 181 -6.95 0.38 23.01
N ALA A 182 -6.72 -0.81 23.52
CA ALA A 182 -6.76 -2.04 22.74
C ALA A 182 -8.18 -2.29 22.20
N ALA A 183 -8.30 -3.18 21.22
CA ALA A 183 -9.61 -3.63 20.77
C ALA A 183 -10.36 -4.29 21.96
N PRO A 184 -11.65 -4.03 22.11
CA PRO A 184 -12.42 -4.65 23.19
C PRO A 184 -12.66 -6.15 22.92
N ALA A 185 -12.73 -6.94 23.96
CA ALA A 185 -13.27 -8.28 23.87
C ALA A 185 -14.77 -8.23 23.50
N LEU A 186 -15.30 -9.37 23.00
CA LEU A 186 -16.70 -9.44 22.61
C LEU A 186 -17.61 -9.11 23.82
N GLY A 187 -18.44 -8.07 23.66
CA GLY A 187 -19.38 -7.64 24.69
C GLY A 187 -18.77 -6.81 25.82
N GLU A 188 -17.47 -6.54 25.83
CA GLU A 188 -16.76 -5.85 26.92
C GLU A 188 -17.43 -4.52 27.34
N HIS A 189 -17.87 -3.73 26.36
CA HIS A 189 -18.51 -2.42 26.61
C HIS A 189 -20.05 -2.44 26.49
N THR A 190 -20.66 -3.60 26.35
CA THR A 190 -22.13 -3.69 26.13
C THR A 190 -22.93 -2.97 27.22
N TYR A 191 -22.60 -3.23 28.48
CA TYR A 191 -23.32 -2.60 29.59
C TYR A 191 -23.10 -1.07 29.63
N GLU A 192 -21.89 -0.61 29.46
CA GLU A 192 -21.52 0.82 29.39
C GLU A 192 -22.31 1.54 28.28
N VAL A 193 -22.28 0.98 27.05
CA VAL A 193 -22.99 1.56 25.90
C VAL A 193 -24.51 1.63 26.16
N LEU A 194 -25.12 0.55 26.69
CA LEU A 194 -26.55 0.51 26.91
C LEU A 194 -26.98 1.44 28.02
N SER A 195 -26.21 1.51 29.13
CA SER A 195 -26.55 2.37 30.26
C SER A 195 -26.18 3.83 30.03
N GLU A 196 -24.97 4.14 29.56
CA GLU A 196 -24.47 5.53 29.48
C GLU A 196 -24.89 6.25 28.21
N LEU A 197 -24.87 5.57 27.04
CA LEU A 197 -25.24 6.20 25.78
C LEU A 197 -26.75 6.09 25.49
N LEU A 198 -27.38 4.96 25.78
CA LEU A 198 -28.80 4.75 25.51
C LEU A 198 -29.69 5.05 26.73
N GLY A 199 -29.09 5.22 27.90
CA GLY A 199 -29.83 5.54 29.12
C GLY A 199 -30.72 4.42 29.63
N MET A 200 -30.45 3.16 29.27
CA MET A 200 -31.21 2.00 29.72
C MET A 200 -30.94 1.71 31.18
N THR A 201 -32.00 1.36 31.89
CA THR A 201 -31.91 0.89 33.28
C THR A 201 -31.34 -0.52 33.35
N ALA A 202 -30.82 -0.91 34.50
CA ALA A 202 -30.32 -2.27 34.71
C ALA A 202 -31.39 -3.35 34.45
N ASP A 203 -32.65 -3.08 34.79
CA ASP A 203 -33.76 -4.02 34.56
C ASP A 203 -34.06 -4.17 33.05
N GLU A 204 -34.03 -3.08 32.28
CA GLU A 204 -34.20 -3.12 30.84
C GLU A 204 -33.05 -3.89 30.16
N ILE A 205 -31.80 -3.67 30.59
CA ILE A 205 -30.62 -4.40 30.05
C ILE A 205 -30.75 -5.90 30.39
N ALA A 206 -31.14 -6.24 31.61
CA ALA A 206 -31.34 -7.64 32.02
C ALA A 206 -32.47 -8.30 31.23
N HIS A 207 -33.54 -7.58 30.92
CA HIS A 207 -34.63 -8.08 30.07
C HIS A 207 -34.17 -8.41 28.66
N VAL A 208 -33.48 -7.48 28.00
CA VAL A 208 -32.95 -7.65 26.64
C VAL A 208 -31.92 -8.78 26.59
N ALA A 209 -31.07 -8.89 27.60
CA ALA A 209 -30.12 -10.00 27.76
C ALA A 209 -30.85 -11.36 27.89
N GLY A 210 -31.93 -11.41 28.66
CA GLY A 210 -32.74 -12.62 28.84
C GLY A 210 -33.47 -13.07 27.57
N GLU A 211 -33.74 -12.15 26.65
CA GLU A 211 -34.30 -12.43 25.33
C GLU A 211 -33.23 -12.84 24.29
N GLY A 212 -31.96 -12.91 24.68
CA GLY A 212 -30.85 -13.34 23.81
C GLY A 212 -30.38 -12.29 22.80
N ALA A 213 -30.77 -11.01 22.98
CA ALA A 213 -30.38 -9.94 22.06
C ALA A 213 -28.93 -9.44 22.29
N LEU A 214 -28.28 -9.86 23.36
CA LEU A 214 -26.92 -9.45 23.76
C LEU A 214 -25.90 -10.62 23.69
N SER A 215 -26.24 -11.74 23.04
CA SER A 215 -25.41 -12.95 22.94
C SER A 215 -24.78 -13.08 21.54
#